data_ae9da1fd42b5030e60ca3094f70c5f8c
#
_entry.id   ae9da1fd42b5030e60ca3094f70c5f8c
#
_cell.length_a   1.000
_cell.length_b   1.000
_cell.length_c   1.000
_cell.angle_alpha   90.00
_cell.angle_beta   90.00
_cell.angle_gamma   90.00
#
_symmetry.space_group_name_H-M   'P 1'
#
loop_
_entity.id
_entity.type
_entity.pdbx_description
1 polymer ?
#
loop_
_entity_poly.entity_id
_entity_poly.type
_entity_poly.pdbx_seq_one_letter_code
_entity_poly.pdbx_strand_id
1 'polypeptide(L)'
;GYFAAVDQGFYTDAGLDVEIVEGGVDIAPQKQLATGAVDFAISWVPKALAEREAGAQVTNIAQVFQRSGTLQVSMKDTGVTSVKDFKGKKIGNWGFGNEYEIFAALSKEGLDPAKDVTLLQQNFDMNGLLSGEIDVAQAMTYNEFAQVLEAKNPDTGELYKPEDLNVISYEEVGVGMLQDAIWADQARLAEPEYCGQAIAFVKASLQGWAFCRDNVEQCRDIVVSKGSKLGNSHQLWQMNEVNKLIWPAAGGVGVIDTAAWDRTVATATGTKNLDGATVLTKAPDAESWTNDIVNEAIKQLEADKVDVKGSSFAPITVELMEGGA
;
A
#
# COMPACT_ATOMS: atom_id res chain seq x y z
N GLY A 1 -0.70 9.52 7.45
CA GLY A 1 0.16 10.71 7.26
C GLY A 1 -0.61 11.89 6.69
N TYR A 2 -1.44 11.67 5.67
CA TYR A 2 -2.15 12.76 4.99
C TYR A 2 -3.17 13.46 5.90
N PHE A 3 -3.99 12.72 6.63
CA PHE A 3 -4.89 13.30 7.63
C PHE A 3 -4.14 14.01 8.76
N ALA A 4 -2.99 13.50 9.16
CA ALA A 4 -2.14 14.16 10.13
C ALA A 4 -1.58 15.48 9.57
N ALA A 5 -1.20 15.52 8.29
CA ALA A 5 -0.73 16.75 7.65
C ALA A 5 -1.82 17.83 7.58
N VAL A 6 -3.08 17.44 7.39
CA VAL A 6 -4.23 18.36 7.48
C VAL A 6 -4.42 18.83 8.92
N ASP A 7 -4.49 17.92 9.88
CA ASP A 7 -4.79 18.21 11.28
C ASP A 7 -3.72 19.09 11.95
N GLN A 8 -2.45 18.81 11.65
CA GLN A 8 -1.30 19.56 12.17
C GLN A 8 -1.03 20.88 11.40
N GLY A 9 -1.81 21.18 10.36
CA GLY A 9 -1.68 22.40 9.60
C GLY A 9 -0.50 22.45 8.62
N PHE A 10 0.18 21.32 8.35
CA PHE A 10 1.38 21.29 7.49
C PHE A 10 1.08 21.72 6.06
N TYR A 11 -0.10 21.40 5.52
CA TYR A 11 -0.51 21.89 4.20
C TYR A 11 -0.78 23.40 4.22
N THR A 12 -1.49 23.90 5.24
CA THR A 12 -1.78 25.32 5.39
C THR A 12 -0.49 26.14 5.56
N ASP A 13 0.46 25.66 6.34
CA ASP A 13 1.78 26.28 6.51
C ASP A 13 2.59 26.30 5.21
N ALA A 14 2.35 25.32 4.33
CA ALA A 14 2.92 25.27 2.98
C ALA A 14 2.13 26.12 1.95
N GLY A 15 1.09 26.84 2.37
CA GLY A 15 0.25 27.69 1.53
C GLY A 15 -0.77 26.93 0.69
N LEU A 16 -1.12 25.70 1.09
CA LEU A 16 -2.08 24.83 0.40
C LEU A 16 -3.38 24.70 1.21
N ASP A 17 -4.51 24.73 0.51
CA ASP A 17 -5.80 24.29 1.02
C ASP A 17 -6.11 22.89 0.43
N VAL A 18 -5.99 21.86 1.26
CA VAL A 18 -6.06 20.46 0.82
C VAL A 18 -7.34 19.80 1.30
N GLU A 19 -8.15 19.37 0.36
CA GLU A 19 -9.29 18.48 0.58
C GLU A 19 -8.89 17.03 0.24
N ILE A 20 -9.11 16.11 1.19
CA ILE A 20 -8.89 14.68 0.97
C ILE A 20 -10.18 14.06 0.46
N VAL A 21 -10.17 13.60 -0.79
CA VAL A 21 -11.25 12.81 -1.39
C VAL A 21 -10.97 11.33 -1.10
N GLU A 22 -11.85 10.71 -0.32
CA GLU A 22 -11.68 9.32 0.07
C GLU A 22 -11.84 8.38 -1.12
N GLY A 23 -11.00 7.34 -1.15
CA GLY A 23 -11.06 6.26 -2.12
C GLY A 23 -12.06 5.16 -1.70
N GLY A 24 -12.07 4.09 -2.47
CA GLY A 24 -12.89 2.90 -2.21
C GLY A 24 -12.53 1.76 -3.16
N VAL A 25 -13.12 0.58 -2.95
CA VAL A 25 -12.82 -0.62 -3.75
C VAL A 25 -13.00 -0.36 -5.25
N ASP A 26 -14.07 0.35 -5.61
CA ASP A 26 -14.45 0.64 -7.00
C ASP A 26 -13.89 1.97 -7.53
N ILE A 27 -13.07 2.66 -6.73
CA ILE A 27 -12.49 3.95 -7.11
C ILE A 27 -11.03 3.75 -7.55
N ALA A 28 -10.72 4.22 -8.77
CA ALA A 28 -9.37 4.23 -9.31
C ALA A 28 -8.78 5.66 -9.20
N PRO A 29 -7.98 5.97 -8.15
CA PRO A 29 -7.48 7.33 -7.91
C PRO A 29 -6.66 7.87 -9.08
N GLN A 30 -5.86 7.03 -9.74
CA GLN A 30 -5.07 7.40 -10.91
C GLN A 30 -5.96 7.84 -12.10
N LYS A 31 -7.19 7.32 -12.22
CA LYS A 31 -8.16 7.79 -13.23
C LYS A 31 -8.74 9.14 -12.88
N GLN A 32 -9.00 9.38 -11.59
CA GLN A 32 -9.46 10.69 -11.12
C GLN A 32 -8.42 11.77 -11.43
N LEU A 33 -7.13 11.46 -11.19
CA LEU A 33 -6.01 12.33 -11.55
C LEU A 33 -5.94 12.56 -13.06
N ALA A 34 -5.97 11.48 -13.85
CA ALA A 34 -5.88 11.56 -15.32
C ALA A 34 -7.01 12.38 -15.97
N THR A 35 -8.16 12.48 -15.32
CA THR A 35 -9.30 13.29 -15.77
C THR A 35 -9.32 14.71 -15.21
N GLY A 36 -8.37 15.05 -14.34
CA GLY A 36 -8.30 16.36 -13.66
C GLY A 36 -9.34 16.55 -12.57
N ALA A 37 -9.96 15.47 -12.08
CA ALA A 37 -10.92 15.54 -10.97
C ALA A 37 -10.24 15.78 -9.62
N VAL A 38 -8.96 15.43 -9.52
CA VAL A 38 -8.08 15.72 -8.37
C VAL A 38 -6.73 16.23 -8.88
N ASP A 39 -6.00 16.98 -8.05
CA ASP A 39 -4.68 17.49 -8.41
C ASP A 39 -3.55 16.48 -8.16
N PHE A 40 -3.71 15.63 -7.15
CA PHE A 40 -2.80 14.55 -6.80
C PHE A 40 -3.59 13.29 -6.48
N ALA A 41 -2.96 12.12 -6.65
CA ALA A 41 -3.58 10.85 -6.30
C ALA A 41 -2.61 9.95 -5.54
N ILE A 42 -3.15 9.11 -4.66
CA ILE A 42 -2.40 8.01 -4.05
C ILE A 42 -2.80 6.73 -4.78
N SER A 43 -1.85 6.04 -5.36
CA SER A 43 -2.09 4.79 -6.07
C SER A 43 -0.87 3.87 -6.02
N TRP A 44 -1.13 2.56 -6.11
CA TRP A 44 -0.08 1.56 -6.26
C TRP A 44 0.60 1.67 -7.62
N VAL A 45 1.91 1.47 -7.64
CA VAL A 45 2.73 1.63 -8.86
C VAL A 45 2.22 0.78 -10.02
N PRO A 46 1.99 -0.55 -9.91
CA PRO A 46 1.53 -1.34 -11.05
C PRO A 46 0.17 -0.90 -11.59
N LYS A 47 -0.74 -0.43 -10.71
CA LYS A 47 -2.07 0.08 -11.14
C LYS A 47 -1.95 1.38 -11.92
N ALA A 48 -1.13 2.31 -11.43
CA ALA A 48 -0.91 3.58 -12.11
C ALA A 48 -0.14 3.41 -13.43
N LEU A 49 0.82 2.49 -13.49
CA LEU A 49 1.55 2.16 -14.72
C LEU A 49 0.66 1.50 -15.77
N ALA A 50 -0.26 0.62 -15.38
CA ALA A 50 -1.24 0.03 -16.29
C ALA A 50 -2.16 1.11 -16.89
N GLU A 51 -2.59 2.07 -16.07
CA GLU A 51 -3.40 3.19 -16.55
C GLU A 51 -2.60 4.13 -17.46
N ARG A 52 -1.30 4.33 -17.13
CA ARG A 52 -0.37 5.09 -17.99
C ARG A 52 -0.19 4.41 -19.35
N GLU A 53 -0.05 3.09 -19.40
CA GLU A 53 0.01 2.34 -20.65
C GLU A 53 -1.27 2.47 -21.47
N ALA A 54 -2.42 2.61 -20.80
CA ALA A 54 -3.71 2.92 -21.41
C ALA A 54 -3.86 4.38 -21.88
N GLY A 55 -2.86 5.25 -21.64
CA GLY A 55 -2.79 6.62 -22.12
C GLY A 55 -2.88 7.72 -21.06
N ALA A 56 -3.02 7.38 -19.77
CA ALA A 56 -3.02 8.37 -18.71
C ALA A 56 -1.65 9.06 -18.57
N GLN A 57 -1.64 10.38 -18.45
CA GLN A 57 -0.42 11.19 -18.31
C GLN A 57 -0.17 11.46 -16.81
N VAL A 58 0.28 10.43 -16.08
CA VAL A 58 0.54 10.52 -14.64
C VAL A 58 1.99 10.13 -14.32
N THR A 59 2.62 10.83 -13.39
CA THR A 59 4.02 10.63 -12.97
C THR A 59 4.08 10.38 -11.46
N ASN A 60 4.81 9.35 -11.03
CA ASN A 60 5.14 9.13 -9.62
C ASN A 60 6.15 10.20 -9.17
N ILE A 61 5.77 11.03 -8.20
CA ILE A 61 6.58 12.13 -7.68
C ILE A 61 7.08 11.90 -6.25
N ALA A 62 6.56 10.88 -5.55
CA ALA A 62 7.07 10.43 -4.25
C ALA A 62 6.57 9.02 -3.91
N GLN A 63 7.48 8.09 -3.67
CA GLN A 63 7.20 6.71 -3.29
C GLN A 63 7.13 6.60 -1.77
N VAL A 64 5.94 6.67 -1.19
CA VAL A 64 5.77 6.67 0.27
C VAL A 64 6.04 5.30 0.86
N PHE A 65 5.37 4.25 0.38
CA PHE A 65 5.66 2.87 0.81
C PHE A 65 6.88 2.34 0.06
N GLN A 66 7.94 2.03 0.80
CA GLN A 66 9.23 1.58 0.27
C GLN A 66 9.27 0.07 -0.03
N ARG A 67 8.23 -0.66 0.42
CA ARG A 67 8.12 -2.13 0.29
C ARG A 67 6.66 -2.55 0.25
N SER A 68 6.41 -3.80 -0.22
CA SER A 68 5.06 -4.36 -0.25
C SER A 68 4.60 -4.80 1.14
N GLY A 69 3.36 -4.47 1.48
CA GLY A 69 2.67 -4.96 2.67
C GLY A 69 1.70 -6.11 2.39
N THR A 70 1.67 -6.64 1.17
CA THR A 70 0.70 -7.67 0.79
C THR A 70 1.10 -9.04 1.30
N LEU A 71 0.13 -9.70 1.90
CA LEU A 71 0.22 -11.05 2.43
C LEU A 71 -0.80 -11.98 1.77
N GLN A 72 -0.56 -13.29 1.87
CA GLN A 72 -1.59 -14.32 1.80
C GLN A 72 -1.64 -15.05 3.13
N VAL A 73 -2.83 -15.14 3.70
CA VAL A 73 -3.08 -15.68 5.03
C VAL A 73 -3.98 -16.91 4.94
N SER A 74 -3.62 -17.96 5.63
CA SER A 74 -4.44 -19.17 5.78
C SER A 74 -4.45 -19.66 7.22
N MET A 75 -5.46 -20.44 7.58
CA MET A 75 -5.50 -21.11 8.89
C MET A 75 -4.37 -22.14 8.98
N LYS A 76 -3.83 -22.32 10.18
CA LYS A 76 -2.67 -23.21 10.41
C LYS A 76 -2.89 -24.64 9.97
N ASP A 77 -4.09 -25.16 10.18
CA ASP A 77 -4.48 -26.52 9.87
C ASP A 77 -4.60 -26.82 8.36
N THR A 78 -4.68 -25.77 7.52
CA THR A 78 -4.68 -25.94 6.05
C THR A 78 -3.37 -26.47 5.51
N GLY A 79 -2.27 -26.37 6.28
CA GLY A 79 -0.92 -26.79 5.90
C GLY A 79 -0.30 -25.97 4.77
N VAL A 80 -0.88 -24.81 4.42
CA VAL A 80 -0.35 -23.92 3.39
C VAL A 80 0.80 -23.10 3.98
N THR A 81 2.03 -23.49 3.64
CA THR A 81 3.25 -22.84 4.16
C THR A 81 4.08 -22.14 3.10
N SER A 82 3.73 -22.36 1.84
CA SER A 82 4.41 -21.75 0.68
C SER A 82 3.43 -21.56 -0.47
N VAL A 83 3.83 -20.76 -1.47
CA VAL A 83 3.02 -20.53 -2.68
C VAL A 83 2.77 -21.85 -3.47
N LYS A 84 3.65 -22.83 -3.38
CA LYS A 84 3.45 -24.16 -3.99
C LYS A 84 2.21 -24.88 -3.46
N ASP A 85 1.88 -24.65 -2.20
CA ASP A 85 0.74 -25.27 -1.53
C ASP A 85 -0.60 -24.66 -1.96
N PHE A 86 -0.58 -23.59 -2.78
CA PHE A 86 -1.79 -22.98 -3.35
C PHE A 86 -2.49 -23.87 -4.38
N LYS A 87 -1.79 -24.88 -4.90
CA LYS A 87 -2.38 -25.79 -5.90
C LYS A 87 -3.65 -26.45 -5.38
N GLY A 88 -4.75 -26.29 -6.13
CA GLY A 88 -6.07 -26.80 -5.77
C GLY A 88 -6.81 -26.00 -4.72
N LYS A 89 -6.25 -24.88 -4.24
CA LYS A 89 -6.86 -24.03 -3.20
C LYS A 89 -7.73 -22.91 -3.78
N LYS A 90 -8.64 -22.43 -2.96
CA LYS A 90 -9.43 -21.22 -3.19
C LYS A 90 -8.65 -20.04 -2.66
N ILE A 91 -8.18 -19.20 -3.57
CA ILE A 91 -7.34 -18.04 -3.25
C ILE A 91 -8.19 -16.78 -3.34
N GLY A 92 -8.34 -16.10 -2.24
CA GLY A 92 -8.98 -14.80 -2.19
C GLY A 92 -8.09 -13.70 -2.76
N ASN A 93 -8.69 -12.77 -3.48
CA ASN A 93 -8.05 -11.56 -3.96
C ASN A 93 -9.09 -10.44 -4.14
N TRP A 94 -8.65 -9.18 -4.05
CA TRP A 94 -9.55 -8.04 -4.20
C TRP A 94 -9.91 -7.72 -5.66
N GLY A 95 -9.20 -8.26 -6.63
CA GLY A 95 -9.37 -7.89 -8.03
C GLY A 95 -8.93 -6.45 -8.33
N PHE A 96 -9.39 -5.90 -9.46
CA PHE A 96 -9.18 -4.50 -9.88
C PHE A 96 -7.70 -4.04 -9.84
N GLY A 97 -6.78 -4.97 -10.15
CA GLY A 97 -5.35 -4.69 -10.19
C GLY A 97 -4.61 -4.90 -8.86
N ASN A 98 -5.25 -5.49 -7.85
CA ASN A 98 -4.60 -5.86 -6.59
C ASN A 98 -4.05 -7.30 -6.59
N GLU A 99 -4.32 -8.08 -7.64
CA GLU A 99 -3.94 -9.49 -7.76
C GLU A 99 -2.57 -9.73 -8.41
N TYR A 100 -1.85 -8.68 -8.80
CA TYR A 100 -0.62 -8.82 -9.58
C TYR A 100 0.49 -9.58 -8.85
N GLU A 101 0.64 -9.37 -7.55
CA GLU A 101 1.63 -10.09 -6.74
C GLU A 101 1.24 -11.58 -6.60
N ILE A 102 -0.07 -11.89 -6.55
CA ILE A 102 -0.57 -13.28 -6.55
C ILE A 102 -0.17 -13.97 -7.85
N PHE A 103 -0.45 -13.34 -9.00
CA PHE A 103 -0.08 -13.90 -10.30
C PHE A 103 1.43 -14.08 -10.45
N ALA A 104 2.22 -13.11 -9.97
CA ALA A 104 3.67 -13.19 -9.98
C ALA A 104 4.19 -14.36 -9.13
N ALA A 105 3.64 -14.52 -7.92
CA ALA A 105 4.01 -15.61 -7.02
C ALA A 105 3.65 -16.98 -7.61
N LEU A 106 2.44 -17.15 -8.15
CA LEU A 106 2.02 -18.38 -8.82
C LEU A 106 2.93 -18.71 -10.01
N SER A 107 3.20 -17.71 -10.87
CA SER A 107 4.07 -17.87 -12.03
C SER A 107 5.50 -18.27 -11.64
N LYS A 108 6.04 -17.69 -10.56
CA LYS A 108 7.38 -18.02 -10.03
C LYS A 108 7.48 -19.47 -9.60
N GLU A 109 6.41 -20.04 -9.06
CA GLU A 109 6.34 -21.44 -8.65
C GLU A 109 5.84 -22.37 -9.77
N GLY A 110 5.63 -21.86 -10.98
CA GLY A 110 5.18 -22.63 -12.14
C GLY A 110 3.71 -23.05 -12.09
N LEU A 111 2.90 -22.36 -11.28
CA LEU A 111 1.46 -22.57 -11.19
C LEU A 111 0.73 -21.67 -12.19
N ASP A 112 -0.25 -22.24 -12.87
CA ASP A 112 -1.14 -21.52 -13.80
C ASP A 112 -2.34 -20.98 -13.02
N PRO A 113 -2.52 -19.65 -12.88
CA PRO A 113 -3.62 -19.08 -12.11
C PRO A 113 -5.01 -19.44 -12.65
N ALA A 114 -5.11 -19.82 -13.93
CA ALA A 114 -6.38 -20.23 -14.54
C ALA A 114 -6.72 -21.72 -14.34
N LYS A 115 -5.74 -22.54 -13.94
CA LYS A 115 -5.92 -24.01 -13.89
C LYS A 115 -5.57 -24.62 -12.53
N ASP A 116 -4.55 -24.09 -11.86
CA ASP A 116 -3.99 -24.71 -10.67
C ASP A 116 -4.63 -24.19 -9.37
N VAL A 117 -5.32 -23.06 -9.41
CA VAL A 117 -6.02 -22.45 -8.27
C VAL A 117 -7.44 -22.02 -8.65
N THR A 118 -8.28 -21.76 -7.65
CA THR A 118 -9.57 -21.11 -7.84
C THR A 118 -9.48 -19.72 -7.25
N LEU A 119 -9.47 -18.70 -8.09
CA LEU A 119 -9.47 -17.30 -7.63
C LEU A 119 -10.88 -16.88 -7.25
N LEU A 120 -11.03 -16.35 -6.05
CA LEU A 120 -12.29 -15.80 -5.53
C LEU A 120 -12.11 -14.32 -5.21
N GLN A 121 -13.05 -13.50 -5.64
CA GLN A 121 -13.06 -12.11 -5.22
C GLN A 121 -13.42 -11.99 -3.75
N GLN A 122 -12.64 -11.22 -2.99
CA GLN A 122 -12.93 -10.91 -1.59
C GLN A 122 -13.14 -9.39 -1.40
N ASN A 123 -13.89 -9.03 -0.35
CA ASN A 123 -14.01 -7.66 0.11
C ASN A 123 -12.78 -7.26 0.94
N PHE A 124 -12.74 -6.03 1.44
CA PHE A 124 -11.71 -5.57 2.39
C PHE A 124 -12.02 -6.09 3.81
N ASP A 125 -12.29 -7.38 3.91
CA ASP A 125 -12.52 -8.10 5.14
C ASP A 125 -11.99 -9.55 5.06
N MET A 126 -11.97 -10.24 6.20
CA MET A 126 -11.50 -11.62 6.30
C MET A 126 -12.63 -12.63 6.52
N ASN A 127 -13.89 -12.24 6.29
CA ASN A 127 -15.04 -13.11 6.50
C ASN A 127 -14.98 -14.40 5.69
N GLY A 128 -14.51 -14.32 4.43
CA GLY A 128 -14.33 -15.50 3.57
C GLY A 128 -13.32 -16.51 4.12
N LEU A 129 -12.22 -16.04 4.73
CA LEU A 129 -11.25 -16.90 5.41
C LEU A 129 -11.84 -17.50 6.68
N LEU A 130 -12.45 -16.68 7.54
CA LEU A 130 -13.02 -17.09 8.82
C LEU A 130 -14.18 -18.07 8.67
N SER A 131 -14.94 -17.98 7.57
CA SER A 131 -16.03 -18.92 7.26
C SER A 131 -15.56 -20.20 6.53
N GLY A 132 -14.30 -20.26 6.08
CA GLY A 132 -13.78 -21.38 5.28
C GLY A 132 -14.25 -21.36 3.81
N GLU A 133 -14.82 -20.27 3.33
CA GLU A 133 -15.13 -20.08 1.91
C GLU A 133 -13.86 -19.90 1.08
N ILE A 134 -12.85 -19.21 1.63
CA ILE A 134 -11.54 -18.96 1.08
C ILE A 134 -10.52 -19.75 1.89
N ASP A 135 -9.63 -20.51 1.22
CA ASP A 135 -8.57 -21.27 1.87
C ASP A 135 -7.37 -20.38 2.23
N VAL A 136 -7.06 -19.42 1.35
CA VAL A 136 -5.92 -18.50 1.48
C VAL A 136 -6.37 -17.12 1.04
N ALA A 137 -6.47 -16.19 1.98
CA ALA A 137 -7.01 -14.86 1.74
C ALA A 137 -5.92 -13.80 1.57
N GLN A 138 -6.13 -12.87 0.64
CA GLN A 138 -5.28 -11.69 0.51
C GLN A 138 -5.48 -10.75 1.70
N ALA A 139 -4.40 -10.19 2.21
CA ALA A 139 -4.42 -9.29 3.34
C ALA A 139 -3.29 -8.26 3.24
N MET A 140 -3.52 -7.06 3.76
CA MET A 140 -2.43 -6.15 4.07
C MET A 140 -1.95 -6.39 5.51
N THR A 141 -0.65 -6.24 5.73
CA THR A 141 -0.06 -6.32 7.07
C THR A 141 -0.77 -5.42 8.06
N TYR A 142 -1.22 -4.28 7.60
CA TYR A 142 -1.75 -3.19 8.43
C TYR A 142 -3.27 -3.21 8.62
N ASN A 143 -4.02 -3.97 7.84
CA ASN A 143 -5.50 -4.00 7.90
C ASN A 143 -6.03 -5.42 8.07
N GLU A 144 -6.23 -6.17 6.99
CA GLU A 144 -6.93 -7.45 7.02
C GLU A 144 -6.24 -8.51 7.89
N PHE A 145 -4.91 -8.47 8.02
CA PHE A 145 -4.23 -9.37 8.94
C PHE A 145 -4.64 -9.12 10.40
N ALA A 146 -4.78 -7.85 10.80
CA ALA A 146 -5.30 -7.50 12.12
C ALA A 146 -6.74 -8.00 12.32
N GLN A 147 -7.60 -7.89 11.30
CA GLN A 147 -8.99 -8.34 11.40
C GLN A 147 -9.11 -9.84 11.77
N VAL A 148 -8.18 -10.68 11.29
CA VAL A 148 -8.15 -12.09 11.72
C VAL A 148 -7.78 -12.19 13.19
N LEU A 149 -6.77 -11.44 13.64
CA LEU A 149 -6.31 -11.45 15.06
C LEU A 149 -7.32 -10.81 16.03
N GLU A 150 -8.28 -10.05 15.51
CA GLU A 150 -9.40 -9.43 16.24
C GLU A 150 -10.65 -10.32 16.27
N ALA A 151 -10.64 -11.42 15.53
CA ALA A 151 -11.72 -12.38 15.52
C ALA A 151 -11.53 -13.47 16.57
N LYS A 152 -12.64 -13.97 17.13
CA LYS A 152 -12.60 -15.12 18.04
C LYS A 152 -12.46 -16.44 17.27
N ASN A 153 -11.53 -17.25 17.74
CA ASN A 153 -11.46 -18.65 17.34
C ASN A 153 -12.64 -19.41 17.96
N PRO A 154 -13.52 -20.03 17.14
CA PRO A 154 -14.73 -20.70 17.65
C PRO A 154 -14.41 -21.92 18.55
N ASP A 155 -13.23 -22.53 18.41
CA ASP A 155 -12.84 -23.72 19.17
C ASP A 155 -12.35 -23.37 20.59
N THR A 156 -11.71 -22.21 20.75
CA THR A 156 -11.13 -21.79 22.03
C THR A 156 -11.92 -20.68 22.71
N GLY A 157 -12.70 -19.90 21.97
CA GLY A 157 -13.38 -18.69 22.44
C GLY A 157 -12.47 -17.49 22.69
N GLU A 158 -11.15 -17.63 22.43
CA GLU A 158 -10.17 -16.54 22.48
C GLU A 158 -9.91 -15.95 21.12
N LEU A 159 -9.27 -14.80 21.02
CA LEU A 159 -8.84 -14.22 19.77
C LEU A 159 -7.82 -15.12 19.06
N TYR A 160 -7.85 -15.14 17.73
CA TYR A 160 -6.79 -15.77 16.96
C TYR A 160 -5.44 -15.14 17.27
N LYS A 161 -4.39 -15.96 17.23
CA LYS A 161 -3.00 -15.55 17.44
C LYS A 161 -2.20 -15.76 16.17
N PRO A 162 -1.06 -15.08 15.99
CA PRO A 162 -0.20 -15.29 14.81
C PRO A 162 0.19 -16.77 14.59
N GLU A 163 0.37 -17.55 15.68
CA GLU A 163 0.68 -18.97 15.62
C GLU A 163 -0.46 -19.84 15.08
N ASP A 164 -1.70 -19.36 15.07
CA ASP A 164 -2.87 -20.06 14.51
C ASP A 164 -2.97 -19.92 12.99
N LEU A 165 -2.08 -19.13 12.40
CA LEU A 165 -2.08 -18.76 11.00
C LEU A 165 -0.80 -19.21 10.29
N ASN A 166 -0.90 -19.41 8.97
CA ASN A 166 0.23 -19.37 8.06
C ASN A 166 0.17 -18.08 7.25
N VAL A 167 1.30 -17.39 7.19
CA VAL A 167 1.42 -16.08 6.52
C VAL A 167 2.52 -16.17 5.47
N ILE A 168 2.21 -15.76 4.25
CA ILE A 168 3.14 -15.68 3.13
C ILE A 168 3.23 -14.21 2.71
N SER A 169 4.40 -13.59 2.89
CA SER A 169 4.68 -12.22 2.47
C SER A 169 5.19 -12.20 1.03
N TYR A 170 4.57 -11.43 0.17
CA TYR A 170 5.05 -11.28 -1.20
C TYR A 170 6.36 -10.50 -1.30
N GLU A 171 6.67 -9.63 -0.34
CA GLU A 171 8.00 -9.02 -0.25
C GLU A 171 9.08 -10.09 0.00
N GLU A 172 8.85 -11.00 0.95
CA GLU A 172 9.78 -12.10 1.28
C GLU A 172 9.88 -13.14 0.16
N VAL A 173 8.78 -13.42 -0.53
CA VAL A 173 8.77 -14.30 -1.72
C VAL A 173 9.56 -13.65 -2.88
N GLY A 174 9.79 -12.36 -2.84
CA GLY A 174 10.57 -11.61 -3.82
C GLY A 174 9.77 -11.25 -5.08
N VAL A 175 8.45 -11.13 -4.94
CA VAL A 175 7.54 -10.62 -5.99
C VAL A 175 6.81 -9.35 -5.56
N GLY A 176 7.14 -8.82 -4.36
CA GLY A 176 6.59 -7.58 -3.85
C GLY A 176 6.80 -6.42 -4.82
N MET A 177 5.72 -5.69 -5.07
CA MET A 177 5.72 -4.50 -5.91
C MET A 177 5.58 -3.26 -5.06
N LEU A 178 6.08 -2.13 -5.55
CA LEU A 178 5.90 -0.83 -4.91
C LEU A 178 4.42 -0.45 -4.88
N GLN A 179 3.96 -0.04 -3.72
CA GLN A 179 2.55 0.27 -3.45
C GLN A 179 2.34 1.78 -3.38
N ASP A 180 1.75 2.29 -2.30
CA ASP A 180 1.30 3.66 -2.18
C ASP A 180 2.36 4.70 -2.52
N ALA A 181 2.10 5.45 -3.58
CA ALA A 181 2.90 6.55 -4.08
C ALA A 181 2.04 7.76 -4.37
N ILE A 182 2.63 8.95 -4.34
CA ILE A 182 1.99 10.20 -4.75
C ILE A 182 2.21 10.37 -6.26
N TRP A 183 1.12 10.53 -6.98
CA TRP A 183 1.07 10.74 -8.42
C TRP A 183 0.58 12.14 -8.76
N ALA A 184 1.17 12.74 -9.80
CA ALA A 184 0.83 14.05 -10.32
C ALA A 184 0.53 13.99 -11.82
N ASP A 185 -0.17 14.99 -12.34
CA ASP A 185 -0.36 15.17 -13.78
C ASP A 185 0.98 15.55 -14.44
N GLN A 186 1.43 14.70 -15.36
CA GLN A 186 2.72 14.85 -16.04
C GLN A 186 2.85 16.16 -16.83
N ALA A 187 1.80 16.55 -17.54
CA ALA A 187 1.85 17.74 -18.37
C ALA A 187 1.91 19.02 -17.52
N ARG A 188 1.14 19.03 -16.43
CA ARG A 188 1.10 20.17 -15.49
C ARG A 188 2.41 20.34 -14.70
N LEU A 189 3.20 19.29 -14.50
CA LEU A 189 4.52 19.42 -13.84
C LEU A 189 5.47 20.36 -14.57
N ALA A 190 5.27 20.63 -15.86
CA ALA A 190 6.01 21.66 -16.61
C ALA A 190 5.58 23.10 -16.27
N GLU A 191 4.44 23.30 -15.61
CA GLU A 191 3.94 24.59 -15.17
C GLU A 191 4.60 24.97 -13.84
N PRO A 192 5.29 26.12 -13.73
CA PRO A 192 6.03 26.47 -12.51
C PRO A 192 5.16 26.54 -11.25
N GLU A 193 3.90 26.96 -11.39
CA GLU A 193 2.96 27.05 -10.28
C GLU A 193 2.59 25.65 -9.76
N TYR A 194 2.15 24.75 -10.65
CA TYR A 194 1.81 23.37 -10.26
C TYR A 194 3.01 22.58 -9.75
N CYS A 195 4.18 22.77 -10.36
CA CYS A 195 5.43 22.18 -9.85
C CYS A 195 5.73 22.65 -8.42
N GLY A 196 5.56 23.94 -8.15
CA GLY A 196 5.71 24.49 -6.79
C GLY A 196 4.69 23.91 -5.81
N GLN A 197 3.42 23.78 -6.22
CA GLN A 197 2.37 23.12 -5.44
C GLN A 197 2.70 21.64 -5.17
N ALA A 198 3.24 20.91 -6.16
CA ALA A 198 3.65 19.52 -6.01
C ALA A 198 4.76 19.35 -4.96
N ILE A 199 5.77 20.22 -4.98
CA ILE A 199 6.85 20.22 -3.97
C ILE A 199 6.27 20.51 -2.58
N ALA A 200 5.43 21.51 -2.45
CA ALA A 200 4.78 21.88 -1.19
C ALA A 200 3.88 20.76 -0.65
N PHE A 201 3.09 20.14 -1.53
CA PHE A 201 2.21 19.01 -1.19
C PHE A 201 3.01 17.78 -0.72
N VAL A 202 4.06 17.40 -1.46
CA VAL A 202 4.94 16.29 -1.08
C VAL A 202 5.62 16.58 0.24
N LYS A 203 6.21 17.78 0.42
CA LYS A 203 6.84 18.20 1.69
C LYS A 203 5.90 18.02 2.88
N ALA A 204 4.71 18.62 2.81
CA ALA A 204 3.72 18.58 3.90
C ALA A 204 3.21 17.15 4.16
N SER A 205 2.98 16.36 3.11
CA SER A 205 2.60 14.95 3.22
C SER A 205 3.67 14.12 3.93
N LEU A 206 4.92 14.27 3.56
CA LEU A 206 6.05 13.55 4.17
C LEU A 206 6.30 14.00 5.61
N GLN A 207 6.05 15.27 5.91
CA GLN A 207 6.08 15.79 7.29
C GLN A 207 4.98 15.14 8.15
N GLY A 208 3.78 14.94 7.57
CA GLY A 208 2.70 14.21 8.21
C GLY A 208 3.05 12.74 8.49
N TRP A 209 3.76 12.07 7.60
CA TRP A 209 4.26 10.71 7.83
C TRP A 209 5.37 10.64 8.88
N ALA A 210 6.29 11.60 8.90
CA ALA A 210 7.29 11.73 9.95
C ALA A 210 6.64 11.97 11.32
N PHE A 211 5.62 12.85 11.38
CA PHE A 211 4.82 13.06 12.58
C PHE A 211 4.17 11.77 13.08
N CYS A 212 3.55 10.98 12.19
CA CYS A 212 2.90 9.71 12.53
C CYS A 212 3.90 8.64 13.00
N ARG A 213 5.15 8.67 12.51
CA ARG A 213 6.24 7.82 13.01
C ARG A 213 6.56 8.14 14.46
N ASP A 214 6.69 9.43 14.76
CA ASP A 214 7.20 9.91 16.04
C ASP A 214 6.09 10.07 17.10
N ASN A 215 4.81 10.13 16.67
CA ASN A 215 3.63 10.35 17.51
C ASN A 215 2.50 9.37 17.14
N VAL A 216 2.79 8.06 17.19
CA VAL A 216 1.91 7.02 16.65
C VAL A 216 0.51 7.02 17.26
N GLU A 217 0.38 7.25 18.57
CA GLU A 217 -0.91 7.31 19.25
C GLU A 217 -1.71 8.55 18.86
N GLN A 218 -1.06 9.71 18.76
CA GLN A 218 -1.73 10.94 18.34
C GLN A 218 -2.17 10.83 16.88
N CYS A 219 -1.36 10.23 16.01
CA CYS A 219 -1.73 9.97 14.64
C CYS A 219 -2.93 9.01 14.55
N ARG A 220 -2.97 7.94 15.38
CA ARG A 220 -4.13 7.08 15.53
C ARG A 220 -5.38 7.87 15.90
N ASP A 221 -5.30 8.76 16.90
CA ASP A 221 -6.43 9.56 17.37
C ASP A 221 -6.98 10.48 16.28
N ILE A 222 -6.10 11.08 15.48
CA ILE A 222 -6.49 11.88 14.30
C ILE A 222 -7.29 11.04 13.33
N VAL A 223 -6.81 9.83 12.97
CA VAL A 223 -7.50 8.95 12.03
C VAL A 223 -8.85 8.49 12.59
N VAL A 224 -8.89 8.03 13.84
CA VAL A 224 -10.12 7.59 14.51
C VAL A 224 -11.19 8.70 14.51
N SER A 225 -10.78 9.96 14.64
CA SER A 225 -11.70 11.10 14.58
C SER A 225 -12.42 11.28 13.23
N LYS A 226 -11.91 10.62 12.16
CA LYS A 226 -12.47 10.74 10.80
C LYS A 226 -13.58 9.75 10.51
N GLY A 227 -13.70 8.66 11.28
CA GLY A 227 -14.71 7.63 11.04
C GLY A 227 -15.27 6.99 12.29
N SER A 228 -16.59 6.97 12.45
CA SER A 228 -17.29 6.46 13.63
C SER A 228 -17.15 4.94 13.85
N LYS A 229 -16.66 4.22 12.85
CA LYS A 229 -16.49 2.74 12.91
C LYS A 229 -15.03 2.34 13.12
N LEU A 230 -14.09 3.29 13.18
CA LEU A 230 -12.67 3.00 13.32
C LEU A 230 -12.33 2.69 14.77
N GLY A 231 -11.78 1.50 15.02
CA GLY A 231 -11.38 1.04 16.34
C GLY A 231 -9.98 1.53 16.74
N ASN A 232 -9.80 1.93 18.00
CA ASN A 232 -8.52 2.47 18.49
C ASN A 232 -7.36 1.47 18.36
N SER A 233 -7.53 0.21 18.77
CA SER A 233 -6.48 -0.81 18.72
C SER A 233 -6.12 -1.15 17.27
N HIS A 234 -7.13 -1.28 16.40
CA HIS A 234 -6.94 -1.54 14.98
C HIS A 234 -6.16 -0.41 14.30
N GLN A 235 -6.56 0.85 14.52
CA GLN A 235 -5.88 1.99 13.92
C GLN A 235 -4.46 2.21 14.47
N LEU A 236 -4.21 1.83 15.73
CA LEU A 236 -2.84 1.82 16.29
C LEU A 236 -1.99 0.75 15.62
N TRP A 237 -2.54 -0.46 15.43
CA TRP A 237 -1.89 -1.51 14.65
C TRP A 237 -1.60 -1.05 13.23
N GLN A 238 -2.60 -0.51 12.55
CA GLN A 238 -2.46 -0.03 11.19
C GLN A 238 -1.33 1.01 11.07
N MET A 239 -1.29 1.99 11.96
CA MET A 239 -0.23 2.99 11.98
C MET A 239 1.16 2.38 12.21
N ASN A 240 1.27 1.42 13.14
CA ASN A 240 2.53 0.73 13.40
C ASN A 240 3.02 -0.08 12.19
N GLU A 241 2.13 -0.84 11.54
CA GLU A 241 2.47 -1.65 10.37
C GLU A 241 2.79 -0.79 9.13
N VAL A 242 2.03 0.28 8.89
CA VAL A 242 2.32 1.24 7.81
C VAL A 242 3.68 1.89 8.02
N ASN A 243 4.02 2.25 9.26
CA ASN A 243 5.35 2.78 9.56
C ASN A 243 6.47 1.78 9.19
N LYS A 244 6.27 0.46 9.34
CA LYS A 244 7.24 -0.55 8.90
C LYS A 244 7.41 -0.60 7.37
N LEU A 245 6.39 -0.20 6.60
CA LEU A 245 6.47 -0.13 5.14
C LEU A 245 7.22 1.13 4.67
N ILE A 246 7.20 2.19 5.46
CA ILE A 246 7.84 3.48 5.14
C ILE A 246 9.27 3.52 5.68
N TRP A 247 9.47 3.15 6.96
CA TRP A 247 10.72 3.34 7.68
C TRP A 247 11.48 2.03 7.95
N PRO A 248 12.81 2.05 8.02
CA PRO A 248 13.67 3.17 7.58
C PRO A 248 13.66 3.33 6.05
N ALA A 249 13.85 4.57 5.59
CA ALA A 249 13.96 4.92 4.18
C ALA A 249 15.40 5.40 3.88
N ALA A 250 16.23 4.54 3.33
CA ALA A 250 17.68 4.81 3.18
C ALA A 250 17.98 6.07 2.34
N GLY A 251 17.22 6.29 1.28
CA GLY A 251 17.31 7.47 0.41
C GLY A 251 16.57 8.70 0.95
N GLY A 252 15.77 8.53 2.02
CA GLY A 252 14.79 9.50 2.50
C GLY A 252 13.38 9.09 2.13
N VAL A 253 12.41 9.43 2.98
CA VAL A 253 11.01 9.11 2.76
C VAL A 253 10.51 9.71 1.44
N GLY A 254 9.82 8.91 0.64
CA GLY A 254 9.29 9.33 -0.65
C GLY A 254 10.27 9.18 -1.82
N VAL A 255 11.57 8.98 -1.58
CA VAL A 255 12.56 8.74 -2.65
C VAL A 255 12.31 7.36 -3.25
N ILE A 256 12.24 7.30 -4.57
CA ILE A 256 12.12 6.05 -5.30
C ILE A 256 13.47 5.34 -5.29
N ASP A 257 13.51 4.13 -4.72
CA ASP A 257 14.62 3.19 -4.88
C ASP A 257 14.54 2.55 -6.26
N THR A 258 15.58 2.75 -7.08
CA THR A 258 15.56 2.28 -8.47
C THR A 258 15.56 0.76 -8.57
N ALA A 259 16.17 0.04 -7.63
CA ALA A 259 16.16 -1.43 -7.65
C ALA A 259 14.74 -1.98 -7.33
N ALA A 260 14.02 -1.34 -6.39
CA ALA A 260 12.64 -1.69 -6.09
C ALA A 260 11.69 -1.32 -7.25
N TRP A 261 11.94 -0.19 -7.92
CA TRP A 261 11.22 0.19 -9.13
C TRP A 261 11.42 -0.82 -10.25
N ASP A 262 12.68 -1.14 -10.56
CA ASP A 262 13.02 -2.10 -11.64
C ASP A 262 12.44 -3.49 -11.36
N ARG A 263 12.46 -3.95 -10.11
CA ARG A 263 11.80 -5.19 -9.69
C ARG A 263 10.29 -5.13 -9.93
N THR A 264 9.64 -4.02 -9.56
CA THR A 264 8.21 -3.81 -9.79
C THR A 264 7.87 -3.86 -11.28
N VAL A 265 8.64 -3.17 -12.11
CA VAL A 265 8.45 -3.16 -13.57
C VAL A 265 8.70 -4.54 -14.18
N ALA A 266 9.76 -5.23 -13.76
CA ALA A 266 10.07 -6.58 -14.24
C ALA A 266 8.95 -7.58 -13.89
N THR A 267 8.42 -7.48 -12.67
CA THR A 267 7.29 -8.30 -12.24
C THR A 267 6.03 -7.98 -13.06
N ALA A 268 5.72 -6.71 -13.26
CA ALA A 268 4.54 -6.27 -14.02
C ALA A 268 4.60 -6.64 -15.51
N THR A 269 5.79 -6.62 -16.13
CA THR A 269 5.98 -7.00 -17.55
C THR A 269 6.09 -8.50 -17.76
N GLY A 270 6.54 -9.25 -16.75
CA GLY A 270 6.71 -10.70 -16.78
C GLY A 270 5.50 -11.49 -16.31
N THR A 271 4.59 -10.86 -15.57
CA THR A 271 3.45 -11.54 -14.92
C THR A 271 2.24 -11.60 -15.84
N LYS A 272 1.73 -12.80 -16.08
CA LYS A 272 0.52 -13.02 -16.89
C LYS A 272 -0.74 -12.98 -16.02
N ASN A 273 -1.78 -12.33 -16.55
CA ASN A 273 -3.13 -12.38 -15.99
C ASN A 273 -3.86 -13.68 -16.39
N LEU A 274 -5.15 -13.78 -16.03
CA LEU A 274 -5.98 -14.96 -16.35
C LEU A 274 -6.14 -15.22 -17.86
N ASP A 275 -6.07 -14.18 -18.68
CA ASP A 275 -6.17 -14.27 -20.14
C ASP A 275 -4.82 -14.59 -20.79
N GLY A 276 -3.76 -14.72 -20.00
CA GLY A 276 -2.39 -14.98 -20.47
C GLY A 276 -1.65 -13.71 -20.95
N ALA A 277 -2.25 -12.53 -20.83
CA ALA A 277 -1.59 -11.25 -21.08
C ALA A 277 -0.78 -10.80 -19.87
N THR A 278 0.31 -10.06 -20.10
CA THR A 278 1.07 -9.42 -19.02
C THR A 278 0.36 -8.18 -18.51
N VAL A 279 0.65 -7.79 -17.27
CA VAL A 279 0.12 -6.57 -16.63
C VAL A 279 0.51 -5.32 -17.41
N LEU A 280 1.79 -5.24 -17.77
CA LEU A 280 2.33 -4.26 -18.69
C LEU A 280 2.90 -4.97 -19.92
N THR A 281 2.64 -4.44 -21.11
CA THR A 281 3.17 -5.01 -22.35
C THR A 281 4.63 -4.60 -22.62
N LYS A 282 5.06 -3.50 -21.99
CA LYS A 282 6.42 -2.94 -22.11
C LYS A 282 6.82 -2.19 -20.84
N ALA A 283 8.11 -1.96 -20.67
CA ALA A 283 8.59 -1.08 -19.61
C ALA A 283 8.04 0.35 -19.81
N PRO A 284 7.68 1.05 -18.72
CA PRO A 284 7.23 2.44 -18.79
C PRO A 284 8.35 3.36 -19.31
N ASP A 285 7.99 4.51 -19.84
CA ASP A 285 8.95 5.53 -20.26
C ASP A 285 9.64 6.21 -19.05
N ALA A 286 10.65 7.01 -19.34
CA ALA A 286 11.45 7.70 -18.32
C ALA A 286 10.65 8.76 -17.53
N GLU A 287 9.52 9.21 -18.05
CA GLU A 287 8.65 10.22 -17.44
C GLU A 287 7.63 9.61 -16.47
N SER A 288 7.60 8.28 -16.35
CA SER A 288 6.71 7.56 -15.43
C SER A 288 7.00 7.85 -13.96
N TRP A 289 8.17 8.33 -13.63
CA TRP A 289 8.56 8.75 -12.28
C TRP A 289 9.68 9.79 -12.29
N THR A 290 9.80 10.53 -11.18
CA THR A 290 10.91 11.44 -10.93
C THR A 290 11.20 11.55 -9.43
N ASN A 291 12.47 11.70 -9.08
CA ASN A 291 12.88 12.07 -7.72
C ASN A 291 13.11 13.58 -7.56
N ASP A 292 12.93 14.41 -8.59
CA ASP A 292 13.24 15.85 -8.51
C ASP A 292 12.32 16.56 -7.51
N ILE A 293 11.02 16.25 -7.54
CA ILE A 293 10.01 16.84 -6.64
C ILE A 293 10.31 16.44 -5.18
N VAL A 294 10.47 15.14 -4.94
CA VAL A 294 10.70 14.64 -3.57
C VAL A 294 12.06 15.06 -3.03
N ASN A 295 13.10 15.15 -3.86
CA ASN A 295 14.42 15.60 -3.43
C ASN A 295 14.40 17.08 -2.97
N GLU A 296 13.64 17.93 -3.66
CA GLU A 296 13.50 19.34 -3.22
C GLU A 296 12.65 19.42 -1.93
N ALA A 297 11.61 18.61 -1.81
CA ALA A 297 10.82 18.50 -0.57
C ALA A 297 11.68 18.02 0.62
N ILE A 298 12.51 16.98 0.43
CA ILE A 298 13.42 16.46 1.45
C ILE A 298 14.43 17.52 1.89
N LYS A 299 15.05 18.23 0.96
CA LYS A 299 15.99 19.29 1.27
C LYS A 299 15.36 20.37 2.17
N GLN A 300 14.10 20.72 1.94
CA GLN A 300 13.37 21.65 2.79
C GLN A 300 13.06 21.04 4.16
N LEU A 301 12.65 19.75 4.22
CA LEU A 301 12.39 19.05 5.48
C LEU A 301 13.65 18.92 6.35
N GLU A 302 14.81 18.63 5.72
CA GLU A 302 16.09 18.59 6.43
C GLU A 302 16.49 19.97 6.98
N ALA A 303 16.23 21.05 6.24
CA ALA A 303 16.41 22.41 6.73
C ALA A 303 15.50 22.72 7.94
N ASP A 304 14.29 22.16 7.96
CA ASP A 304 13.36 22.22 9.07
C ASP A 304 13.70 21.20 10.19
N LYS A 305 14.81 20.45 10.06
CA LYS A 305 15.31 19.43 11.00
C LYS A 305 14.37 18.22 11.19
N VAL A 306 13.59 17.89 10.19
CA VAL A 306 12.79 16.66 10.17
C VAL A 306 13.70 15.48 9.82
N ASP A 307 13.65 14.39 10.60
CA ASP A 307 14.35 13.14 10.25
C ASP A 307 13.61 12.44 9.11
N VAL A 308 14.13 12.62 7.89
CA VAL A 308 13.55 12.04 6.66
C VAL A 308 13.93 10.59 6.42
N LYS A 309 14.86 10.02 7.21
CA LYS A 309 15.33 8.64 7.05
C LYS A 309 14.71 7.67 8.04
N GLY A 310 14.33 8.16 9.21
CA GLY A 310 13.76 7.32 10.27
C GLY A 310 14.68 6.17 10.68
N SER A 311 16.01 6.40 10.71
CA SER A 311 16.99 5.34 10.99
C SER A 311 16.88 4.75 12.40
N SER A 312 16.28 5.49 13.31
CA SER A 312 16.03 5.08 14.71
C SER A 312 14.61 4.53 14.90
N PHE A 313 13.80 4.41 13.85
CA PHE A 313 12.45 3.87 13.96
C PHE A 313 12.48 2.45 14.53
N ALA A 314 11.66 2.21 15.53
CA ALA A 314 11.39 0.89 16.08
C ALA A 314 9.88 0.70 16.20
N PRO A 315 9.33 -0.41 15.70
CA PRO A 315 7.91 -0.70 15.85
C PRO A 315 7.54 -0.91 17.31
N ILE A 316 6.31 -0.55 17.67
CA ILE A 316 5.74 -0.81 18.98
C ILE A 316 5.01 -2.16 19.01
N THR A 317 4.75 -2.68 20.23
CA THR A 317 3.81 -3.80 20.42
C THR A 317 2.40 -3.24 20.56
N VAL A 318 1.46 -3.80 19.82
CA VAL A 318 0.06 -3.40 19.87
C VAL A 318 -0.78 -4.60 20.29
N GLU A 319 -1.61 -4.43 21.31
CA GLU A 319 -2.63 -5.40 21.69
C GLU A 319 -3.92 -5.09 20.91
N LEU A 320 -4.34 -6.05 20.10
CA LEU A 320 -5.60 -5.97 19.35
C LEU A 320 -6.79 -6.38 20.23
N MET A 321 -7.93 -5.77 19.98
CA MET A 321 -9.18 -6.00 20.69
C MET A 321 -10.19 -6.66 19.75
N GLU A 322 -11.14 -7.42 20.31
CA GLU A 322 -12.22 -8.03 19.53
C GLU A 322 -12.99 -6.99 18.71
N GLY A 323 -13.18 -7.26 17.43
CA GLY A 323 -13.99 -6.43 16.53
C GLY A 323 -13.45 -5.02 16.34
N GLY A 324 -12.15 -4.85 16.25
CA GLY A 324 -11.49 -3.54 16.18
C GLY A 324 -11.57 -2.82 14.85
N ALA A 325 -11.97 -3.48 13.75
CA ALA A 325 -12.07 -2.88 12.41
C ALA A 325 -13.46 -2.36 12.08
#